data_ece1a27282d14d3022ac978906813eaf
#
_entry.id   ece1a27282d14d3022ac978906813eaf
#
_cell.length_a   1.000
_cell.length_b   1.000
_cell.length_c   1.000
_cell.angle_alpha   90.00
_cell.angle_beta   90.00
_cell.angle_gamma   90.00
#
_symmetry.space_group_name_H-M   'P 1'
#
loop_
_entity.id
_entity.type
_entity.pdbx_description
1 polymer ?
#
loop_
_entity_poly.entity_id
_entity_poly.type
_entity_poly.pdbx_seq_one_letter_code
_entity_poly.pdbx_strand_id
1 'polypeptide(L)'
;VTAGGYDSCRSNTTGDANTAFGNSALRQNSTGSNNTAVGVNALYANTASHNTAMGRYANMLCSTGQENASFGYMAGYHTTTGSNNANLGSGAQPSSATASNEVTLGNSAISSLRCNDTSISSLSDARDKTDVVDLPVGLNFINTLRPVKFKWQRREPDATDGKIRAGFIAQELQEAQLGSEYLDLVLESNPEKLEAKQGKLIPVLVQAIKELSAKVEELESKLD
;
A
#
# COMPACT_ATOMS: atom_id res chain seq x y z
N VAL A 1 5.15 31.50 -6.03
CA VAL A 1 5.87 30.71 -5.02
C VAL A 1 5.82 31.43 -3.69
N THR A 2 5.47 30.73 -2.62
CA THR A 2 5.57 31.20 -1.23
C THR A 2 6.64 30.40 -0.51
N ALA A 3 7.71 31.05 -0.04
CA ALA A 3 8.83 30.36 0.57
C ALA A 3 9.24 31.03 1.90
N GLY A 4 9.49 30.21 2.93
CA GLY A 4 9.97 30.65 4.24
C GLY A 4 10.96 29.64 4.82
N GLY A 5 12.20 30.07 4.98
CA GLY A 5 13.28 29.23 5.49
C GLY A 5 14.57 29.33 4.65
N TYR A 6 15.70 28.99 5.27
CA TYR A 6 16.99 29.00 4.59
C TYR A 6 16.97 28.00 3.41
N ASP A 7 17.39 28.44 2.22
CA ASP A 7 17.43 27.65 0.98
C ASP A 7 16.06 27.06 0.52
N SER A 8 14.92 27.52 1.06
CA SER A 8 13.61 27.07 0.57
C SER A 8 13.36 27.54 -0.87
N CYS A 9 12.87 26.67 -1.74
CA CYS A 9 12.67 26.90 -3.18
C CYS A 9 13.90 27.49 -3.92
N ARG A 10 15.12 27.23 -3.43
CA ARG A 10 16.34 27.88 -3.94
C ARG A 10 16.55 27.72 -5.45
N SER A 11 16.24 26.58 -6.01
CA SER A 11 16.46 26.27 -7.42
C SER A 11 15.24 26.52 -8.30
N ASN A 12 14.15 27.08 -7.75
CA ASN A 12 12.94 27.28 -8.53
C ASN A 12 13.14 28.35 -9.63
N THR A 13 12.87 27.97 -10.87
CA THR A 13 12.98 28.84 -12.05
C THR A 13 11.62 29.16 -12.65
N THR A 14 10.85 28.16 -13.06
CA THR A 14 9.56 28.31 -13.73
C THR A 14 8.40 27.64 -13.00
N GLY A 15 8.67 26.91 -11.91
CA GLY A 15 7.63 26.23 -11.13
C GLY A 15 6.71 27.23 -10.43
N ASP A 16 5.40 27.07 -10.65
CA ASP A 16 4.37 27.95 -10.10
C ASP A 16 3.60 27.32 -8.94
N ALA A 17 2.89 28.15 -8.16
CA ALA A 17 1.99 27.73 -7.08
C ALA A 17 2.64 26.79 -6.05
N ASN A 18 3.95 26.94 -5.79
CA ASN A 18 4.66 26.17 -4.78
C ASN A 18 4.63 26.87 -3.42
N THR A 19 4.43 26.11 -2.36
CA THR A 19 4.50 26.57 -0.96
C THR A 19 5.59 25.78 -0.23
N ALA A 20 6.58 26.46 0.32
CA ALA A 20 7.72 25.84 0.99
C ALA A 20 8.06 26.54 2.31
N PHE A 21 7.85 25.87 3.44
CA PHE A 21 8.23 26.37 4.75
C PHE A 21 9.19 25.38 5.45
N GLY A 22 10.40 25.81 5.70
CA GLY A 22 11.43 25.01 6.36
C GLY A 22 12.78 25.11 5.65
N ASN A 23 13.86 24.84 6.40
CA ASN A 23 15.20 24.78 5.84
C ASN A 23 15.24 23.77 4.68
N SER A 24 15.66 24.22 3.49
CA SER A 24 15.79 23.43 2.27
C SER A 24 14.50 22.70 1.80
N ALA A 25 13.30 23.20 2.18
CA ALA A 25 12.05 22.71 1.62
C ALA A 25 11.98 23.04 0.12
N LEU A 26 11.63 22.07 -0.73
CA LEU A 26 11.61 22.21 -2.21
C LEU A 26 12.91 22.77 -2.82
N ARG A 27 14.06 22.47 -2.19
CA ARG A 27 15.31 23.13 -2.56
C ARG A 27 15.73 22.91 -4.01
N GLN A 28 15.55 21.70 -4.55
CA GLN A 28 15.97 21.33 -5.91
C GLN A 28 14.84 21.46 -6.95
N ASN A 29 13.66 21.90 -6.55
CA ASN A 29 12.54 22.07 -7.48
C ASN A 29 12.84 23.20 -8.46
N SER A 30 13.06 22.86 -9.71
CA SER A 30 13.31 23.85 -10.77
C SER A 30 12.05 24.25 -11.53
N THR A 31 11.24 23.28 -11.92
CA THR A 31 10.10 23.45 -12.84
C THR A 31 8.77 22.92 -12.30
N GLY A 32 8.79 22.08 -11.27
CA GLY A 32 7.59 21.48 -10.69
C GLY A 32 6.67 22.53 -10.09
N SER A 33 5.36 22.35 -10.29
CA SER A 33 4.31 23.28 -9.85
C SER A 33 3.34 22.63 -8.88
N ASN A 34 2.58 23.45 -8.13
CA ASN A 34 1.54 22.98 -7.20
C ASN A 34 2.07 22.04 -6.11
N ASN A 35 3.27 22.27 -5.61
CA ASN A 35 3.83 21.49 -4.53
C ASN A 35 3.69 22.22 -3.19
N THR A 36 3.40 21.46 -2.12
CA THR A 36 3.38 21.96 -0.75
C THR A 36 4.40 21.20 0.09
N ALA A 37 5.40 21.90 0.63
CA ALA A 37 6.44 21.34 1.47
C ALA A 37 6.55 22.10 2.78
N VAL A 38 6.25 21.44 3.90
CA VAL A 38 6.38 22.03 5.24
C VAL A 38 7.26 21.14 6.11
N GLY A 39 8.44 21.64 6.44
CA GLY A 39 9.42 20.90 7.25
C GLY A 39 10.82 20.95 6.66
N VAL A 40 11.82 20.69 7.51
CA VAL A 40 13.22 20.63 7.09
C VAL A 40 13.40 19.51 6.05
N ASN A 41 13.92 19.86 4.87
CA ASN A 41 14.14 18.96 3.73
C ASN A 41 12.86 18.27 3.20
N ALA A 42 11.67 18.78 3.48
CA ALA A 42 10.45 18.27 2.84
C ALA A 42 10.52 18.50 1.32
N LEU A 43 10.26 17.47 0.51
CA LEU A 43 10.36 17.49 -0.96
C LEU A 43 11.71 18.04 -1.47
N TYR A 44 12.80 17.77 -0.78
CA TYR A 44 14.12 18.35 -1.08
C TYR A 44 14.56 18.11 -2.54
N ALA A 45 14.46 16.87 -3.03
CA ALA A 45 14.93 16.47 -4.36
C ALA A 45 13.86 16.61 -5.46
N ASN A 46 12.66 17.09 -5.11
CA ASN A 46 11.52 17.13 -6.03
C ASN A 46 11.75 18.06 -7.23
N THR A 47 11.42 17.58 -8.42
CA THR A 47 11.34 18.36 -9.66
C THR A 47 9.97 18.22 -10.35
N ALA A 48 9.09 17.42 -9.77
CA ALA A 48 7.75 17.10 -10.27
C ALA A 48 6.67 18.01 -9.66
N SER A 49 5.43 17.78 -10.04
CA SER A 49 4.29 18.61 -9.65
C SER A 49 3.29 17.85 -8.75
N HIS A 50 2.41 18.60 -8.08
CA HIS A 50 1.28 18.10 -7.31
C HIS A 50 1.65 17.23 -6.10
N ASN A 51 2.82 17.43 -5.51
CA ASN A 51 3.23 16.72 -4.30
C ASN A 51 2.96 17.53 -3.03
N THR A 52 2.48 16.89 -1.99
CA THR A 52 2.31 17.46 -0.65
C THR A 52 3.14 16.69 0.36
N ALA A 53 4.01 17.38 1.10
CA ALA A 53 4.81 16.80 2.15
C ALA A 53 4.82 17.68 3.41
N MET A 54 4.36 17.15 4.52
CA MET A 54 4.36 17.84 5.81
C MET A 54 5.08 16.99 6.86
N GLY A 55 6.25 17.43 7.26
CA GLY A 55 7.12 16.77 8.21
C GLY A 55 8.58 16.87 7.80
N ARG A 56 9.49 16.80 8.80
CA ARG A 56 10.93 16.76 8.53
C ARG A 56 11.23 15.52 7.68
N TYR A 57 11.91 15.72 6.54
CA TYR A 57 12.28 14.68 5.57
C TYR A 57 11.09 14.00 4.86
N ALA A 58 9.88 14.53 4.95
CA ALA A 58 8.75 13.96 4.21
C ALA A 58 9.00 14.05 2.69
N ASN A 59 8.85 12.94 1.98
CA ASN A 59 9.11 12.77 0.55
C ASN A 59 10.48 13.34 0.09
N MET A 60 11.50 13.28 0.95
CA MET A 60 12.78 13.95 0.69
C MET A 60 13.45 13.53 -0.60
N LEU A 61 13.43 12.23 -0.95
CA LEU A 61 14.08 11.66 -2.12
C LEU A 61 13.19 11.61 -3.36
N CYS A 62 11.93 12.07 -3.26
CA CYS A 62 11.02 12.12 -4.41
C CYS A 62 11.59 13.05 -5.49
N SER A 63 11.95 12.47 -6.63
CA SER A 63 12.57 13.21 -7.74
C SER A 63 11.54 13.57 -8.81
N THR A 64 10.94 12.57 -9.45
CA THR A 64 10.00 12.73 -10.56
C THR A 64 8.60 12.19 -10.27
N GLY A 65 8.39 11.58 -9.11
CA GLY A 65 7.07 11.13 -8.67
C GLY A 65 6.11 12.32 -8.49
N GLN A 66 4.87 12.13 -8.92
CA GLN A 66 3.81 13.16 -8.86
C GLN A 66 2.66 12.72 -7.96
N GLU A 67 1.83 13.67 -7.53
CA GLU A 67 0.57 13.38 -6.83
C GLU A 67 0.75 12.61 -5.51
N ASN A 68 1.92 12.71 -4.88
CA ASN A 68 2.17 12.07 -3.60
C ASN A 68 1.78 12.97 -2.43
N ALA A 69 1.15 12.38 -1.41
CA ALA A 69 0.79 13.04 -0.16
C ALA A 69 1.48 12.34 1.02
N SER A 70 2.39 13.02 1.72
CA SER A 70 3.16 12.45 2.83
C SER A 70 3.10 13.32 4.08
N PHE A 71 2.54 12.77 5.15
CA PHE A 71 2.32 13.47 6.41
C PHE A 71 3.00 12.74 7.58
N GLY A 72 4.06 13.30 8.11
CA GLY A 72 4.81 12.76 9.25
C GLY A 72 6.32 12.82 9.04
N TYR A 73 7.07 12.63 10.13
CA TYR A 73 8.52 12.52 10.09
C TYR A 73 8.95 11.37 9.17
N MET A 74 9.74 11.65 8.14
CA MET A 74 10.20 10.69 7.14
C MET A 74 9.08 9.91 6.40
N ALA A 75 7.83 10.40 6.39
CA ALA A 75 6.78 9.80 5.56
C ALA A 75 7.14 9.90 4.08
N GLY A 76 7.06 8.80 3.33
CA GLY A 76 7.44 8.72 1.92
C GLY A 76 8.93 8.99 1.63
N TYR A 77 9.81 8.96 2.65
CA TYR A 77 11.21 9.34 2.50
C TYR A 77 11.93 8.65 1.34
N HIS A 78 11.69 7.36 1.15
CA HIS A 78 12.34 6.54 0.12
C HIS A 78 11.64 6.57 -1.25
N THR A 79 10.47 7.21 -1.37
CA THR A 79 9.84 7.39 -2.69
C THR A 79 10.76 8.16 -3.61
N THR A 80 10.98 7.68 -4.82
CA THR A 80 11.81 8.35 -5.83
C THR A 80 11.00 8.76 -7.06
N THR A 81 10.46 7.80 -7.79
CA THR A 81 9.68 8.00 -9.02
C THR A 81 8.23 7.55 -8.90
N GLY A 82 7.88 6.89 -7.79
CA GLY A 82 6.51 6.47 -7.51
C GLY A 82 5.53 7.64 -7.42
N SER A 83 4.33 7.47 -7.94
CA SER A 83 3.30 8.50 -8.04
C SER A 83 1.98 8.08 -7.38
N ASN A 84 1.15 9.06 -7.04
CA ASN A 84 -0.18 8.83 -6.46
C ASN A 84 -0.14 7.96 -5.20
N ASN A 85 0.80 8.24 -4.29
CA ASN A 85 0.89 7.55 -3.01
C ASN A 85 0.45 8.45 -1.86
N ALA A 86 -0.23 7.88 -0.86
CA ALA A 86 -0.56 8.55 0.40
C ALA A 86 0.15 7.85 1.56
N ASN A 87 1.09 8.55 2.21
CA ASN A 87 1.88 8.04 3.33
C ASN A 87 1.55 8.82 4.60
N LEU A 88 0.83 8.23 5.52
CA LEU A 88 0.34 8.86 6.75
C LEU A 88 1.00 8.26 7.99
N GLY A 89 1.75 9.05 8.72
CA GLY A 89 2.43 8.66 9.95
C GLY A 89 3.95 8.67 9.83
N SER A 90 4.63 8.67 10.97
CA SER A 90 6.09 8.64 11.03
C SER A 90 6.64 7.39 10.36
N GLY A 91 7.54 7.57 9.40
CA GLY A 91 8.17 6.47 8.66
C GLY A 91 7.23 5.64 7.78
N ALA A 92 6.01 6.11 7.49
CA ALA A 92 5.13 5.46 6.51
C ALA A 92 5.79 5.48 5.12
N GLN A 93 5.96 4.32 4.48
CA GLN A 93 6.64 4.20 3.19
C GLN A 93 5.80 3.36 2.22
N PRO A 94 5.78 3.67 0.93
CA PRO A 94 5.23 2.75 -0.06
C PRO A 94 6.04 1.43 -0.07
N SER A 95 5.51 0.40 -0.69
CA SER A 95 6.12 -0.93 -0.75
C SER A 95 7.52 -0.93 -1.40
N SER A 96 7.76 0.00 -2.33
CA SER A 96 9.06 0.27 -2.95
C SER A 96 9.24 1.75 -3.29
N ALA A 97 10.46 2.15 -3.62
CA ALA A 97 10.78 3.54 -4.01
C ALA A 97 10.08 4.01 -5.31
N THR A 98 9.66 3.08 -6.14
CA THR A 98 9.02 3.31 -7.44
C THR A 98 7.54 2.90 -7.46
N ALA A 99 7.01 2.36 -6.36
CA ALA A 99 5.61 1.95 -6.25
C ALA A 99 4.66 3.16 -6.41
N SER A 100 3.53 2.93 -7.03
CA SER A 100 2.51 3.94 -7.28
C SER A 100 1.12 3.43 -6.87
N ASN A 101 0.20 4.36 -6.60
CA ASN A 101 -1.19 4.07 -6.24
C ASN A 101 -1.34 3.31 -4.91
N GLU A 102 -0.51 3.62 -3.93
CA GLU A 102 -0.54 2.98 -2.61
C GLU A 102 -0.93 3.95 -1.49
N VAL A 103 -1.65 3.43 -0.50
CA VAL A 103 -1.94 4.11 0.76
C VAL A 103 -1.26 3.37 1.89
N THR A 104 -0.36 4.03 2.61
CA THR A 104 0.36 3.45 3.75
C THR A 104 0.00 4.20 5.04
N LEU A 105 -0.49 3.47 6.03
CA LEU A 105 -0.85 4.00 7.34
C LEU A 105 0.17 3.55 8.39
N GLY A 106 1.07 4.46 8.76
CA GLY A 106 2.14 4.19 9.73
C GLY A 106 3.28 3.31 9.21
N ASN A 107 4.05 2.79 10.13
CA ASN A 107 5.23 1.97 9.86
C ASN A 107 5.13 0.58 10.54
N SER A 108 6.21 -0.19 10.49
CA SER A 108 6.28 -1.54 11.04
C SER A 108 6.07 -1.63 12.57
N ALA A 109 6.13 -0.52 13.31
CA ALA A 109 5.88 -0.49 14.75
C ALA A 109 4.39 -0.35 15.10
N ILE A 110 3.52 -0.05 14.12
CA ILE A 110 2.08 0.04 14.37
C ILE A 110 1.53 -1.34 14.77
N SER A 111 0.98 -1.42 15.97
CA SER A 111 0.44 -2.65 16.54
C SER A 111 -1.07 -2.76 16.46
N SER A 112 -1.77 -1.63 16.25
CA SER A 112 -3.23 -1.60 16.11
C SER A 112 -3.69 -0.41 15.28
N LEU A 113 -4.61 -0.67 14.35
CA LEU A 113 -5.40 0.36 13.68
C LEU A 113 -6.76 0.42 14.37
N ARG A 114 -7.11 1.57 14.94
CA ARG A 114 -8.34 1.76 15.71
C ARG A 114 -9.28 2.69 14.96
N CYS A 115 -10.44 2.19 14.60
CA CYS A 115 -11.57 2.95 14.08
C CYS A 115 -12.87 2.34 14.62
N ASN A 116 -13.94 3.13 14.63
CA ASN A 116 -15.24 2.64 15.10
C ASN A 116 -15.87 1.67 14.08
N ASP A 117 -15.65 1.92 12.80
CA ASP A 117 -16.01 1.00 11.71
C ASP A 117 -14.75 0.26 11.24
N THR A 118 -14.84 -1.05 11.13
CA THR A 118 -13.75 -1.91 10.66
C THR A 118 -13.89 -2.30 9.19
N SER A 119 -14.98 -1.86 8.54
CA SER A 119 -15.25 -2.14 7.13
C SER A 119 -14.63 -1.09 6.24
N ILE A 120 -13.91 -1.52 5.21
CA ILE A 120 -13.50 -0.67 4.09
C ILE A 120 -14.44 -0.95 2.94
N SER A 121 -15.29 0.03 2.57
CA SER A 121 -16.21 -0.11 1.46
C SER A 121 -15.45 -0.14 0.13
N SER A 122 -15.74 -1.12 -0.69
CA SER A 122 -15.23 -1.23 -2.06
C SER A 122 -16.30 -0.77 -3.05
N LEU A 123 -15.89 -0.01 -4.07
CA LEU A 123 -16.77 0.32 -5.20
C LEU A 123 -17.15 -0.98 -5.92
N SER A 124 -18.44 -1.32 -5.97
CA SER A 124 -18.92 -2.61 -6.47
C SER A 124 -20.29 -2.52 -7.14
N ASP A 125 -20.61 -1.38 -7.76
CA ASP A 125 -21.84 -1.20 -8.52
C ASP A 125 -21.83 -2.10 -9.77
N ALA A 126 -22.93 -2.80 -10.04
CA ALA A 126 -23.05 -3.67 -11.22
C ALA A 126 -22.90 -2.91 -12.53
N ARG A 127 -23.27 -1.62 -12.57
CA ARG A 127 -23.17 -0.76 -13.75
C ARG A 127 -21.71 -0.44 -14.15
N ASP A 128 -20.78 -0.60 -13.22
CA ASP A 128 -19.35 -0.36 -13.42
C ASP A 128 -18.59 -1.65 -13.73
N LYS A 129 -19.30 -2.76 -13.99
CA LYS A 129 -18.70 -4.07 -14.25
C LYS A 129 -19.17 -4.64 -15.59
N THR A 130 -18.26 -5.26 -16.30
CA THR A 130 -18.51 -6.01 -17.53
C THR A 130 -18.06 -7.46 -17.36
N ASP A 131 -18.55 -8.35 -18.25
CA ASP A 131 -18.13 -9.76 -18.31
C ASP A 131 -18.24 -10.50 -16.96
N VAL A 132 -19.30 -10.21 -16.23
CA VAL A 132 -19.54 -10.83 -14.93
C VAL A 132 -19.93 -12.30 -15.11
N VAL A 133 -19.08 -13.17 -14.59
CA VAL A 133 -19.28 -14.63 -14.60
C VAL A 133 -19.09 -15.17 -13.19
N ASP A 134 -19.60 -16.38 -12.94
CA ASP A 134 -19.39 -17.06 -11.67
C ASP A 134 -17.90 -17.36 -11.44
N LEU A 135 -17.47 -17.27 -10.18
CA LEU A 135 -16.08 -17.54 -9.80
C LEU A 135 -15.77 -19.03 -9.98
N PRO A 136 -14.80 -19.40 -10.85
CA PRO A 136 -14.53 -20.82 -11.15
C PRO A 136 -13.64 -21.53 -10.11
N VAL A 137 -13.19 -20.82 -9.09
CA VAL A 137 -12.32 -21.36 -8.02
C VAL A 137 -13.02 -21.32 -6.67
N GLY A 138 -12.98 -22.44 -5.96
CA GLY A 138 -13.67 -22.62 -4.67
C GLY A 138 -12.94 -23.63 -3.79
N LEU A 139 -13.62 -24.72 -3.42
CA LEU A 139 -13.14 -25.70 -2.43
C LEU A 139 -11.78 -26.31 -2.80
N ASN A 140 -11.59 -26.69 -4.06
CA ASN A 140 -10.33 -27.27 -4.50
C ASN A 140 -9.17 -26.30 -4.32
N PHE A 141 -9.37 -25.02 -4.68
CA PHE A 141 -8.36 -23.98 -4.49
C PHE A 141 -8.03 -23.76 -3.01
N ILE A 142 -9.06 -23.62 -2.15
CA ILE A 142 -8.85 -23.43 -0.70
C ILE A 142 -8.05 -24.59 -0.10
N ASN A 143 -8.26 -25.82 -0.57
CA ASN A 143 -7.54 -27.01 -0.09
C ASN A 143 -6.04 -27.02 -0.48
N THR A 144 -5.60 -26.18 -1.44
CA THR A 144 -4.17 -26.02 -1.75
C THR A 144 -3.47 -25.05 -0.81
N LEU A 145 -4.23 -24.17 -0.14
CA LEU A 145 -3.65 -23.16 0.72
C LEU A 145 -3.20 -23.73 2.05
N ARG A 146 -2.08 -23.23 2.56
CA ARG A 146 -1.51 -23.63 3.86
C ARG A 146 -1.59 -22.48 4.87
N PRO A 147 -2.60 -22.43 5.75
CA PRO A 147 -2.60 -21.51 6.87
C PRO A 147 -1.45 -21.83 7.83
N VAL A 148 -0.72 -20.82 8.27
CA VAL A 148 0.45 -20.99 9.13
C VAL A 148 0.34 -20.19 10.41
N LYS A 149 1.01 -20.67 11.45
CA LYS A 149 1.27 -19.96 12.70
C LYS A 149 2.73 -19.54 12.72
N PHE A 150 3.00 -18.27 12.94
CA PHE A 150 4.36 -17.71 12.85
C PHE A 150 4.62 -16.61 13.86
N LYS A 151 5.90 -16.25 14.01
CA LYS A 151 6.36 -15.01 14.64
C LYS A 151 7.08 -14.19 13.60
N TRP A 152 6.93 -12.86 13.67
CA TRP A 152 7.74 -11.99 12.83
C TRP A 152 9.21 -12.07 13.25
N GLN A 153 10.06 -12.33 12.29
CA GLN A 153 11.51 -12.08 12.34
C GLN A 153 11.82 -11.20 11.14
N ARG A 154 11.69 -9.89 11.33
CA ARG A 154 11.88 -8.95 10.24
C ARG A 154 13.36 -8.79 9.93
N ARG A 155 13.67 -8.50 8.67
CA ARG A 155 15.03 -8.25 8.18
C ARG A 155 15.63 -6.94 8.71
N GLU A 156 14.79 -6.04 9.20
CA GLU A 156 15.20 -4.80 9.86
C GLU A 156 15.48 -5.06 11.35
N PRO A 157 16.56 -4.50 11.91
CA PRO A 157 16.83 -4.61 13.35
C PRO A 157 15.65 -4.02 14.14
N ASP A 158 15.33 -4.62 15.29
CA ASP A 158 14.32 -4.18 16.26
C ASP A 158 12.84 -4.41 15.91
N ALA A 159 12.52 -5.17 14.87
CA ALA A 159 11.14 -5.34 14.41
C ALA A 159 10.46 -6.68 14.80
N THR A 160 10.94 -7.35 15.84
CA THR A 160 10.27 -8.54 16.40
C THR A 160 9.55 -8.19 17.70
N ASP A 161 8.26 -8.51 17.77
CA ASP A 161 7.45 -8.29 18.99
C ASP A 161 7.21 -9.60 19.77
N GLY A 162 7.78 -10.71 19.32
CA GLY A 162 7.64 -12.04 19.93
C GLY A 162 6.25 -12.64 19.86
N LYS A 163 5.25 -11.91 19.32
CA LYS A 163 3.85 -12.37 19.27
C LYS A 163 3.65 -13.43 18.20
N ILE A 164 2.87 -14.43 18.55
CA ILE A 164 2.43 -15.47 17.62
C ILE A 164 1.22 -14.96 16.84
N ARG A 165 1.22 -15.21 15.53
CA ARG A 165 0.14 -14.84 14.61
C ARG A 165 -0.22 -16.02 13.72
N ALA A 166 -1.43 -15.96 13.13
CA ALA A 166 -1.85 -16.80 12.04
C ALA A 166 -1.92 -16.00 10.74
N GLY A 167 -1.69 -16.67 9.62
CA GLY A 167 -1.75 -16.02 8.30
C GLY A 167 -1.24 -16.98 7.22
N PHE A 168 -0.72 -16.41 6.15
CA PHE A 168 -0.20 -17.14 4.99
C PHE A 168 1.21 -16.67 4.66
N ILE A 169 1.97 -17.48 3.94
CA ILE A 169 3.25 -17.12 3.33
C ILE A 169 2.96 -16.57 1.94
N ALA A 170 3.43 -15.35 1.66
CA ALA A 170 3.11 -14.65 0.40
C ALA A 170 3.61 -15.43 -0.82
N GLN A 171 4.77 -16.06 -0.77
CA GLN A 171 5.31 -16.91 -1.84
C GLN A 171 4.42 -18.11 -2.13
N GLU A 172 3.84 -18.74 -1.10
CA GLU A 172 2.93 -19.88 -1.27
C GLU A 172 1.59 -19.44 -1.89
N LEU A 173 1.10 -18.23 -1.53
CA LEU A 173 -0.06 -17.65 -2.18
C LEU A 173 0.21 -17.29 -3.65
N GLN A 174 1.41 -16.78 -3.95
CA GLN A 174 1.85 -16.47 -5.30
C GLN A 174 1.88 -17.72 -6.18
N GLU A 175 2.41 -18.82 -5.66
CA GLU A 175 2.41 -20.11 -6.36
C GLU A 175 0.98 -20.67 -6.52
N ALA A 176 0.17 -20.61 -5.48
CA ALA A 176 -1.20 -21.12 -5.51
C ALA A 176 -2.10 -20.40 -6.52
N GLN A 177 -1.90 -19.09 -6.74
CA GLN A 177 -2.72 -18.33 -7.69
C GLN A 177 -2.29 -18.47 -9.17
N LEU A 178 -1.26 -19.25 -9.48
CA LEU A 178 -0.84 -19.47 -10.88
C LEU A 178 -2.01 -20.02 -11.72
N GLY A 179 -2.29 -19.35 -12.86
CA GLY A 179 -3.47 -19.63 -13.68
C GLY A 179 -4.78 -19.00 -13.17
N SER A 180 -4.73 -18.27 -12.07
CA SER A 180 -5.85 -17.54 -11.46
C SER A 180 -5.40 -16.17 -10.94
N GLU A 181 -4.54 -15.49 -11.67
CA GLU A 181 -3.89 -14.22 -11.29
C GLU A 181 -4.91 -13.10 -11.01
N TYR A 182 -6.14 -13.20 -11.55
CA TYR A 182 -7.24 -12.30 -11.23
C TYR A 182 -7.65 -12.30 -9.75
N LEU A 183 -7.23 -13.30 -8.97
CA LEU A 183 -7.44 -13.33 -7.52
C LEU A 183 -6.61 -12.25 -6.81
N ASP A 184 -5.49 -11.85 -7.38
CA ASP A 184 -4.63 -10.77 -6.88
C ASP A 184 -4.29 -10.93 -5.38
N LEU A 185 -3.82 -12.14 -5.00
CA LEU A 185 -3.60 -12.52 -3.59
C LEU A 185 -2.32 -11.92 -2.99
N VAL A 186 -1.41 -11.39 -3.81
CA VAL A 186 -0.12 -10.89 -3.38
C VAL A 186 0.13 -9.49 -3.93
N LEU A 187 0.63 -8.57 -3.10
CA LEU A 187 1.23 -7.32 -3.54
C LEU A 187 2.67 -7.57 -3.93
N GLU A 188 3.00 -7.36 -5.21
CA GLU A 188 4.30 -7.68 -5.82
C GLU A 188 5.11 -6.44 -6.23
N SER A 189 4.67 -5.24 -5.85
CA SER A 189 5.36 -3.98 -6.18
C SER A 189 6.81 -3.95 -5.67
N ASN A 190 7.13 -4.77 -4.68
CA ASN A 190 8.48 -5.01 -4.21
C ASN A 190 8.77 -6.52 -4.18
N PRO A 191 9.47 -7.09 -5.16
CA PRO A 191 9.76 -8.52 -5.21
C PRO A 191 10.63 -9.03 -4.04
N GLU A 192 11.39 -8.14 -3.39
CA GLU A 192 12.16 -8.47 -2.19
C GLU A 192 11.29 -8.50 -0.92
N LYS A 193 10.06 -7.99 -1.00
CA LYS A 193 9.15 -7.87 0.14
C LYS A 193 7.70 -8.06 -0.30
N LEU A 194 7.32 -9.29 -0.59
CA LEU A 194 5.95 -9.65 -0.95
C LEU A 194 5.00 -9.48 0.24
N GLU A 195 3.77 -9.04 -0.04
CA GLU A 195 2.74 -8.85 0.99
C GLU A 195 1.45 -9.61 0.62
N ALA A 196 0.91 -10.39 1.56
CA ALA A 196 -0.31 -11.18 1.36
C ALA A 196 -1.57 -10.31 1.49
N LYS A 197 -2.46 -10.36 0.50
CA LYS A 197 -3.76 -9.69 0.47
C LYS A 197 -4.88 -10.64 0.93
N GLN A 198 -4.88 -11.03 2.19
CA GLN A 198 -5.76 -12.06 2.75
C GLN A 198 -7.26 -11.79 2.53
N GLY A 199 -7.68 -10.53 2.49
CA GLY A 199 -9.08 -10.15 2.23
C GLY A 199 -9.60 -10.59 0.85
N LYS A 200 -8.72 -10.79 -0.12
CA LYS A 200 -9.06 -11.28 -1.46
C LYS A 200 -9.55 -12.73 -1.48
N LEU A 201 -9.31 -13.49 -0.42
CA LEU A 201 -9.82 -14.86 -0.28
C LEU A 201 -11.31 -14.94 0.07
N ILE A 202 -11.96 -13.85 0.50
CA ILE A 202 -13.36 -13.88 0.91
C ILE A 202 -14.30 -14.42 -0.17
N PRO A 203 -14.27 -13.95 -1.44
CA PRO A 203 -15.13 -14.50 -2.48
C PRO A 203 -14.87 -15.99 -2.75
N VAL A 204 -13.60 -16.41 -2.70
CA VAL A 204 -13.21 -17.83 -2.89
C VAL A 204 -13.73 -18.70 -1.75
N LEU A 205 -13.67 -18.21 -0.51
CA LEU A 205 -14.23 -18.91 0.65
C LEU A 205 -15.75 -19.05 0.54
N VAL A 206 -16.45 -18.02 0.06
CA VAL A 206 -17.91 -18.11 -0.17
C VAL A 206 -18.24 -19.17 -1.21
N GLN A 207 -17.48 -19.22 -2.32
CA GLN A 207 -17.67 -20.26 -3.34
C GLN A 207 -17.34 -21.66 -2.80
N ALA A 208 -16.26 -21.81 -2.04
CA ALA A 208 -15.89 -23.08 -1.41
C ALA A 208 -16.96 -23.61 -0.43
N ILE A 209 -17.58 -22.72 0.34
CA ILE A 209 -18.67 -23.08 1.25
C ILE A 209 -19.89 -23.55 0.46
N LYS A 210 -20.27 -22.90 -0.65
CA LYS A 210 -21.38 -23.32 -1.53
C LYS A 210 -21.12 -24.72 -2.10
N GLU A 211 -19.91 -24.98 -2.59
CA GLU A 211 -19.54 -26.29 -3.12
C GLU A 211 -19.55 -27.39 -2.05
N LEU A 212 -19.10 -27.05 -0.83
CA LEU A 212 -19.14 -27.99 0.29
C LEU A 212 -20.60 -28.28 0.72
N SER A 213 -21.45 -27.26 0.81
CA SER A 213 -22.87 -27.41 1.13
C SER A 213 -23.58 -28.35 0.13
N ALA A 214 -23.37 -28.13 -1.17
CA ALA A 214 -23.94 -29.00 -2.21
C ALA A 214 -23.46 -30.46 -2.10
N LYS A 215 -22.17 -30.67 -1.75
CA LYS A 215 -21.64 -32.02 -1.52
C LYS A 215 -22.27 -32.69 -0.29
N VAL A 216 -22.54 -31.94 0.76
CA VAL A 216 -23.22 -32.46 1.96
C VAL A 216 -24.63 -32.89 1.62
N GLU A 217 -25.41 -32.01 0.94
CA GLU A 217 -26.77 -32.33 0.50
C GLU A 217 -26.82 -33.55 -0.42
N GLU A 218 -25.86 -33.69 -1.33
CA GLU A 218 -25.75 -34.89 -2.18
C GLU A 218 -25.49 -36.16 -1.38
N LEU A 219 -24.62 -36.09 -0.35
CA LEU A 219 -24.32 -37.26 0.50
C LEU A 219 -25.51 -37.62 1.38
N GLU A 220 -26.22 -36.65 1.95
CA GLU A 220 -27.42 -36.88 2.75
C GLU A 220 -28.51 -37.57 1.90
N SER A 221 -28.74 -37.08 0.66
CA SER A 221 -29.72 -37.70 -0.26
C SER A 221 -29.40 -39.14 -0.68
N LYS A 222 -28.17 -39.60 -0.47
CA LYS A 222 -27.76 -41.01 -0.74
C LYS A 222 -27.90 -41.90 0.48
N LEU A 223 -28.15 -41.34 1.65
CA LEU A 223 -28.32 -42.06 2.90
C LEU A 223 -29.80 -42.37 3.22
N ASP A 224 -30.70 -41.61 2.58
CA ASP A 224 -32.15 -41.85 2.58
C ASP A 224 -32.55 -42.86 1.48
#